data_3c0db594a6ed4619fda51a7a2f43d05b
#
_entry.id   3c0db594a6ed4619fda51a7a2f43d05b
#
_cell.length_a   1.000
_cell.length_b   1.000
_cell.length_c   1.000
_cell.angle_alpha   90.00
_cell.angle_beta   90.00
_cell.angle_gamma   90.00
#
_symmetry.space_group_name_H-M   'P 1'
#
loop_
_entity.id
_entity.type
_entity.pdbx_description
1 polymer ?
#
loop_
_entity_poly.entity_id
_entity_poly.type
_entity_poly.pdbx_seq_one_letter_code
_entity_poly.pdbx_strand_id
1 'polypeptide(L)'
;MAVTREDIASALAQALAPSRLEVQDDSHLHAGHAGAREGRHFSVRIDAEAFRGLARVRRHRLVYDALASLMPQGIHALAIDARTPDER
;
A
#
# COMPACT_ATOMS: atom_id res chain seq x y z
N MET A 1 -9.93 -11.10 11.23
CA MET A 1 -8.78 -11.67 10.55
C MET A 1 -7.79 -10.58 10.16
N ALA A 2 -6.51 -10.90 10.18
CA ALA A 2 -5.51 -9.90 9.85
C ALA A 2 -5.42 -9.67 8.35
N VAL A 3 -5.17 -8.44 7.94
CA VAL A 3 -4.92 -8.09 6.55
C VAL A 3 -3.57 -8.68 6.13
N THR A 4 -3.53 -9.29 4.94
CA THR A 4 -2.31 -9.83 4.37
C THR A 4 -1.82 -8.96 3.22
N ARG A 5 -0.57 -9.15 2.80
CA ARG A 5 -0.04 -8.45 1.63
C ARG A 5 -0.83 -8.82 0.37
N GLU A 6 -1.36 -10.02 0.31
CA GLU A 6 -2.18 -10.47 -0.82
C GLU A 6 -3.50 -9.72 -0.88
N ASP A 7 -4.09 -9.42 0.27
CA ASP A 7 -5.30 -8.60 0.34
C ASP A 7 -5.04 -7.20 -0.21
N ILE A 8 -3.93 -6.61 0.17
CA ILE A 8 -3.53 -5.27 -0.29
C ILE A 8 -3.26 -5.30 -1.80
N ALA A 9 -2.51 -6.28 -2.26
CA ALA A 9 -2.18 -6.40 -3.67
C ALA A 9 -3.43 -6.56 -4.53
N SER A 10 -4.38 -7.38 -4.08
CA SER A 10 -5.63 -7.61 -4.80
C SER A 10 -6.45 -6.32 -4.90
N ALA A 11 -6.58 -5.59 -3.79
CA ALA A 11 -7.34 -4.35 -3.77
C ALA A 11 -6.74 -3.31 -4.70
N LEU A 12 -5.41 -3.17 -4.68
CA LEU A 12 -4.72 -2.20 -5.55
C LEU A 12 -4.77 -2.60 -7.01
N ALA A 13 -4.64 -3.88 -7.30
CA ALA A 13 -4.73 -4.37 -8.67
C ALA A 13 -6.11 -4.08 -9.28
N GLN A 14 -7.17 -4.28 -8.52
CA GLN A 14 -8.52 -4.02 -8.97
C GLN A 14 -8.82 -2.54 -9.14
N ALA A 15 -8.34 -1.72 -8.21
CA ALA A 15 -8.68 -0.29 -8.21
C ALA A 15 -7.88 0.53 -9.20
N LEU A 16 -6.60 0.21 -9.40
CA LEU A 16 -5.67 1.08 -10.12
C LEU A 16 -5.05 0.46 -11.36
N ALA A 17 -5.30 -0.82 -11.62
CA ALA A 17 -4.78 -1.54 -12.79
C ALA A 17 -3.29 -1.27 -13.01
N PRO A 18 -2.42 -1.51 -12.02
CA PRO A 18 -1.01 -1.16 -12.12
C PRO A 18 -0.28 -2.02 -13.16
N SER A 19 0.73 -1.44 -13.79
CA SER A 19 1.64 -2.18 -14.66
C SER A 19 2.70 -2.92 -13.83
N ARG A 20 2.94 -2.45 -12.60
CA ARG A 20 3.86 -3.10 -11.67
C ARG A 20 3.37 -2.87 -10.25
N LEU A 21 3.43 -3.92 -9.45
CA LEU A 21 2.97 -3.85 -8.07
C LEU A 21 3.80 -4.78 -7.19
N GLU A 22 4.37 -4.23 -6.13
CA GLU A 22 5.05 -4.98 -5.09
C GLU A 22 4.48 -4.57 -3.75
N VAL A 23 4.09 -5.53 -2.95
CA VAL A 23 3.63 -5.30 -1.58
C VAL A 23 4.49 -6.14 -0.65
N GLN A 24 5.09 -5.47 0.33
CA GLN A 24 5.97 -6.12 1.30
C GLN A 24 5.39 -5.95 2.70
N ASP A 25 5.37 -7.04 3.45
CA ASP A 25 5.00 -7.02 4.85
C ASP A 25 6.26 -6.77 5.68
N ASP A 26 6.34 -5.59 6.26
CA ASP A 26 7.50 -5.16 7.06
C ASP A 26 7.30 -5.38 8.54
N SER A 27 6.24 -6.08 8.94
CA SER A 27 5.89 -6.25 10.36
C SER A 27 7.01 -6.90 11.16
N HIS A 28 7.77 -7.78 10.55
CA HIS A 28 8.90 -8.47 11.21
C HIS A 28 10.02 -7.51 11.62
N LEU A 29 10.13 -6.36 10.97
CA LEU A 29 11.13 -5.34 11.31
C LEU A 29 10.84 -4.66 12.63
N HIS A 30 9.63 -4.83 13.14
CA HIS A 30 9.15 -4.22 14.38
C HIS A 30 8.95 -5.25 15.49
N ALA A 31 9.34 -6.50 15.26
CA ALA A 31 9.19 -7.56 16.24
C ALA A 31 9.89 -7.17 17.56
N GLY A 32 9.19 -7.32 18.68
CA GLY A 32 9.70 -6.94 19.98
C GLY A 32 9.36 -5.52 20.41
N HIS A 33 8.85 -4.69 19.52
CA HIS A 33 8.37 -3.34 19.87
C HIS A 33 6.91 -3.39 20.28
N ALA A 34 6.53 -2.54 21.22
CA ALA A 34 5.15 -2.48 21.69
C ALA A 34 4.17 -2.21 20.54
N GLY A 35 4.54 -1.33 19.63
CA GLY A 35 3.71 -0.98 18.48
C GLY A 35 3.47 -2.12 17.51
N ALA A 36 4.31 -3.15 17.52
CA ALA A 36 4.15 -4.29 16.62
C ALA A 36 2.88 -5.09 16.89
N ARG A 37 2.29 -4.92 18.08
CA ARG A 37 1.05 -5.61 18.45
C ARG A 37 -0.20 -4.87 17.99
N GLU A 38 -0.07 -3.63 17.55
CA GLU A 38 -1.21 -2.76 17.24
C GLU A 38 -1.63 -2.83 15.78
N GLY A 39 -0.94 -3.63 14.97
CA GLY A 39 -1.25 -3.76 13.56
C GLY A 39 -0.01 -4.03 12.75
N ARG A 40 -0.19 -4.10 11.44
CA ARG A 40 0.88 -4.46 10.54
C ARG A 40 1.46 -3.25 9.81
N HIS A 41 2.71 -3.39 9.42
CA HIS A 41 3.44 -2.39 8.64
C HIS A 41 3.71 -2.96 7.26
N PHE A 42 3.32 -2.21 6.22
CA PHE A 42 3.48 -2.63 4.84
C PHE A 42 4.19 -1.57 4.02
N SER A 43 4.88 -2.01 2.98
CA SER A 43 5.44 -1.14 1.96
C SER A 43 4.79 -1.49 0.62
N VAL A 44 4.40 -0.48 -0.14
CA VAL A 44 3.79 -0.63 -1.46
C VAL A 44 4.62 0.12 -2.49
N ARG A 45 4.98 -0.58 -3.55
CA ARG A 45 5.61 0.00 -4.72
C ARG A 45 4.68 -0.26 -5.89
N ILE A 46 4.16 0.80 -6.49
CA ILE A 46 3.10 0.68 -7.49
C ILE A 46 3.33 1.65 -8.64
N ASP A 47 3.30 1.11 -9.86
CA ASP A 47 3.37 1.89 -11.09
C ASP A 47 2.03 1.80 -11.81
N ALA A 48 1.38 2.94 -12.02
CA ALA A 48 0.07 2.98 -12.67
C ALA A 48 -0.14 4.27 -13.43
N GLU A 49 -0.83 4.17 -14.56
CA GLU A 49 -1.21 5.35 -15.34
C GLU A 49 -2.12 6.28 -14.56
N ALA A 50 -2.87 5.75 -13.60
CA ALA A 50 -3.75 6.55 -12.76
C ALA A 50 -3.03 7.68 -12.03
N PHE A 51 -1.71 7.56 -11.85
CA PHE A 51 -0.93 8.58 -11.15
C PHE A 51 -0.45 9.71 -12.04
N ARG A 52 -0.64 9.61 -13.35
CA ARG A 52 -0.14 10.61 -14.29
C ARG A 52 -0.74 11.98 -14.01
N GLY A 53 0.13 12.99 -13.95
CA GLY A 53 -0.31 14.36 -13.70
C GLY A 53 -0.63 14.67 -12.24
N LEU A 54 -0.50 13.68 -11.34
CA LEU A 54 -0.81 13.88 -9.93
C LEU A 54 0.45 14.12 -9.11
N ALA A 55 0.36 15.06 -8.16
CA ALA A 55 1.40 15.27 -7.17
C ALA A 55 1.41 14.10 -6.17
N ARG A 56 2.51 13.96 -5.43
CA ARG A 56 2.69 12.84 -4.49
C ARG A 56 1.52 12.64 -3.53
N VAL A 57 1.02 13.72 -2.95
CA VAL A 57 -0.07 13.64 -1.98
C VAL A 57 -1.32 13.02 -2.60
N ARG A 58 -1.65 13.39 -3.84
CA ARG A 58 -2.81 12.85 -4.51
C ARG A 58 -2.63 11.40 -4.91
N ARG A 59 -1.41 11.01 -5.27
CA ARG A 59 -1.11 9.59 -5.56
C ARG A 59 -1.28 8.73 -4.32
N HIS A 60 -0.79 9.20 -3.19
CA HIS A 60 -0.95 8.50 -1.93
C HIS A 60 -2.42 8.38 -1.55
N ARG A 61 -3.20 9.44 -1.79
CA ARG A 61 -4.63 9.41 -1.51
C ARG A 61 -5.35 8.34 -2.33
N LEU A 62 -4.99 8.19 -3.61
CA LEU A 62 -5.57 7.13 -4.42
C LEU A 62 -5.28 5.75 -3.85
N VAL A 63 -4.07 5.53 -3.37
CA VAL A 63 -3.70 4.25 -2.74
C VAL A 63 -4.51 4.04 -1.46
N TYR A 64 -4.60 5.05 -0.60
CA TYR A 64 -5.40 4.94 0.62
C TYR A 64 -6.88 4.72 0.33
N ASP A 65 -7.44 5.40 -0.67
CA ASP A 65 -8.83 5.21 -1.05
C ASP A 65 -9.07 3.77 -1.53
N ALA A 66 -8.15 3.22 -2.31
CA ALA A 66 -8.24 1.85 -2.78
C ALA A 66 -8.20 0.84 -1.63
N LEU A 67 -7.55 1.19 -0.53
CA LEU A 67 -7.38 0.33 0.64
C LEU A 67 -8.33 0.69 1.78
N ALA A 68 -9.29 1.58 1.56
CA ALA A 68 -10.11 2.15 2.63
C ALA A 68 -10.80 1.09 3.49
N SER A 69 -11.29 0.02 2.88
CA SER A 69 -11.97 -1.06 3.63
C SER A 69 -10.99 -1.91 4.43
N LEU A 70 -9.73 -1.92 4.06
CA LEU A 70 -8.70 -2.74 4.72
C LEU A 70 -7.96 -2.00 5.82
N MET A 71 -7.91 -0.66 5.76
CA MET A 71 -7.16 0.13 6.73
C MET A 71 -7.55 -0.17 8.17
N PRO A 72 -8.87 -0.18 8.51
CA PRO A 72 -9.26 -0.47 9.90
C PRO A 72 -9.11 -1.93 10.30
N GLN A 73 -8.80 -2.81 9.35
CA GLN A 73 -8.71 -4.26 9.61
C GLN A 73 -7.32 -4.71 10.02
N GLY A 74 -6.37 -3.79 10.17
CA GLY A 74 -5.07 -4.15 10.68
C GLY A 74 -3.87 -3.49 10.05
N ILE A 75 -4.07 -2.54 9.13
CA ILE A 75 -2.94 -1.78 8.60
C ILE A 75 -2.63 -0.63 9.56
N HIS A 76 -1.49 -0.73 10.23
CA HIS A 76 -1.05 0.30 11.18
C HIS A 76 -0.25 1.39 10.48
N ALA A 77 0.65 1.00 9.59
CA ALA A 77 1.47 1.94 8.85
C ALA A 77 1.67 1.43 7.41
N LEU A 78 1.75 2.38 6.47
CA LEU A 78 1.87 2.07 5.06
C LEU A 78 2.85 3.04 4.41
N ALA A 79 3.96 2.51 3.89
CA ALA A 79 4.90 3.27 3.09
C ALA A 79 4.54 3.09 1.62
N ILE A 80 4.48 4.18 0.87
CA ILE A 80 4.00 4.16 -0.51
C ILE A 80 5.03 4.79 -1.44
N ASP A 81 5.39 4.07 -2.50
CA ASP A 81 6.14 4.59 -3.63
C ASP A 81 5.26 4.43 -4.87
N ALA A 82 4.60 5.52 -5.27
CA ALA A 82 3.62 5.52 -6.36
C ALA A 82 4.16 6.31 -7.55
N ARG A 83 4.29 5.65 -8.69
CA ARG A 83 4.86 6.23 -9.90
C ARG A 83 4.00 5.91 -11.12
N THR A 84 4.18 6.71 -12.19
CA THR A 84 3.69 6.29 -13.49
C THR A 84 4.67 5.27 -14.07
N PRO A 85 4.26 4.44 -15.08
CA PRO A 85 5.12 3.40 -15.62
C PRO A 85 6.45 3.91 -16.19
N ASP A 86 6.48 5.15 -16.64
CA ASP A 86 7.66 5.74 -17.29
C ASP A 86 8.51 6.60 -16.34
N GLU A 87 8.19 6.65 -15.05
CA GLU A 87 8.96 7.42 -14.06
C GLU A 87 10.09 6.65 -13.40
N ARG A 88 10.38 5.48 -13.88
CA ARG A 88 11.49 4.68 -13.33
C ARG A 88 12.82 5.00 -13.97
#